data_ba6808ba54e0ffadb4284569fbaa0b3b
#
_entry.id   ba6808ba54e0ffadb4284569fbaa0b3b
#
_cell.length_a   1.000
_cell.length_b   1.000
_cell.length_c   1.000
_cell.angle_alpha   90.00
_cell.angle_beta   90.00
_cell.angle_gamma   90.00
#
_symmetry.space_group_name_H-M   'P 1'
#
loop_
_entity.id
_entity.type
_entity.pdbx_description
1 polymer ?
#
loop_
_entity_poly.entity_id
_entity_poly.type
_entity_poly.pdbx_seq_one_letter_code
_entity_poly.pdbx_strand_id
1 'polypeptide(L)'
;MRKLQRDLLPGIKDRSLYRDCYGVSDDQYFADDVESTIAGIEDKLGLAVAENQKRFFAIKLLERDSKISEVLKSAPNVDAEIKALEDKYDDDTESIITNERYQYISSIIGSCVKKARAGKETVSDKIDKIVTNRFLALPIFALIMWAVYY
;
A
#
# COMPACT_ATOMS: atom_id res chain seq x y z
N MET A 1 19.74 -18.86 -1.86
CA MET A 1 18.47 -18.12 -1.85
C MET A 1 17.64 -18.17 -3.15
N ARG A 2 18.22 -18.31 -4.35
CA ARG A 2 17.44 -18.36 -5.62
C ARG A 2 16.59 -19.64 -5.86
N LYS A 3 16.84 -20.74 -5.16
CA LYS A 3 16.08 -22.00 -5.33
C LYS A 3 14.77 -22.02 -4.54
N LEU A 4 14.74 -21.43 -3.34
CA LEU A 4 13.53 -21.42 -2.49
C LEU A 4 12.36 -20.62 -3.11
N GLN A 5 12.67 -19.60 -3.92
CA GLN A 5 11.65 -18.74 -4.55
C GLN A 5 10.91 -19.43 -5.72
N ARG A 6 11.49 -20.50 -6.28
CA ARG A 6 10.92 -21.22 -7.42
C ARG A 6 9.85 -22.23 -7.03
N ASP A 7 9.90 -22.72 -5.78
CA ASP A 7 9.07 -23.83 -5.32
C ASP A 7 7.79 -23.37 -4.61
N LEU A 8 7.67 -22.06 -4.32
CA LEU A 8 6.54 -21.50 -3.59
C LEU A 8 5.31 -21.15 -4.44
N LEU A 9 5.47 -21.05 -5.77
CA LEU A 9 4.37 -20.71 -6.69
C LEU A 9 4.37 -21.57 -7.96
N PRO A 10 3.97 -22.85 -7.87
CA PRO A 10 3.81 -23.70 -9.04
C PRO A 10 2.57 -23.24 -9.83
N GLY A 11 2.76 -22.47 -10.88
CA GLY A 11 1.67 -22.07 -11.79
C GLY A 11 1.84 -20.76 -12.53
N ILE A 12 2.77 -19.92 -12.14
CA ILE A 12 3.06 -18.67 -12.87
C ILE A 12 4.01 -18.99 -14.04
N LYS A 13 3.45 -19.21 -15.22
CA LYS A 13 4.22 -19.46 -16.45
C LYS A 13 4.83 -18.19 -17.05
N ASP A 14 4.34 -17.03 -16.70
CA ASP A 14 4.76 -15.76 -17.28
C ASP A 14 5.64 -14.96 -16.31
N ARG A 15 6.92 -14.83 -16.67
CA ARG A 15 7.91 -14.08 -15.90
C ARG A 15 7.67 -12.56 -15.94
N SER A 16 6.97 -12.06 -16.96
CA SER A 16 6.65 -10.64 -17.07
C SER A 16 5.62 -10.25 -16.01
N LEU A 17 4.58 -11.06 -15.84
CA LEU A 17 3.56 -10.89 -14.82
C LEU A 17 4.14 -10.91 -13.39
N TYR A 18 5.13 -11.78 -13.15
CA TYR A 18 5.82 -11.87 -11.87
C TYR A 18 6.62 -10.59 -11.57
N ARG A 19 7.31 -10.04 -12.56
CA ARG A 19 8.06 -8.80 -12.47
C ARG A 19 7.13 -7.61 -12.17
N ASP A 20 6.03 -7.53 -12.90
CA ASP A 20 5.03 -6.47 -12.75
C ASP A 20 4.28 -6.55 -11.40
N CYS A 21 4.06 -7.76 -10.87
CA CYS A 21 3.40 -7.96 -9.56
C CYS A 21 4.33 -7.74 -8.36
N TYR A 22 5.63 -7.95 -8.50
CA TYR A 22 6.58 -7.81 -7.38
C TYR A 22 7.45 -6.57 -7.46
N GLY A 23 7.19 -5.69 -8.43
CA GLY A 23 7.80 -4.37 -8.50
C GLY A 23 9.33 -4.40 -8.48
N VAL A 24 9.95 -5.32 -9.21
CA VAL A 24 11.41 -5.38 -9.34
C VAL A 24 11.83 -4.63 -10.61
N SER A 25 11.38 -3.42 -10.77
CA SER A 25 12.00 -2.44 -11.63
C SER A 25 12.49 -1.29 -10.75
N ASP A 26 13.63 -0.73 -11.05
CA ASP A 26 14.22 0.43 -10.40
C ASP A 26 13.40 1.71 -10.61
N ASP A 27 12.11 1.59 -10.93
CA ASP A 27 11.32 2.64 -11.49
C ASP A 27 10.37 3.25 -10.46
N GLN A 28 10.18 4.50 -10.61
CA GLN A 28 9.38 5.44 -9.87
C GLN A 28 8.04 4.88 -9.36
N TYR A 29 7.93 4.71 -8.03
CA TYR A 29 6.71 4.22 -7.38
C TYR A 29 5.85 5.34 -6.82
N PHE A 30 6.41 6.52 -6.72
CA PHE A 30 5.81 7.69 -6.13
C PHE A 30 5.50 8.73 -7.20
N ALA A 31 4.68 9.72 -6.88
CA ALA A 31 4.45 10.86 -7.75
C ALA A 31 5.78 11.60 -8.05
N ASP A 32 5.87 12.25 -9.21
CA ASP A 32 7.12 12.85 -9.73
C ASP A 32 7.78 13.83 -8.76
N ASP A 33 7.00 14.54 -7.97
CA ASP A 33 7.49 15.49 -6.98
C ASP A 33 8.04 14.79 -5.72
N VAL A 34 7.42 13.71 -5.30
CA VAL A 34 7.94 12.86 -4.21
C VAL A 34 9.24 12.18 -4.66
N GLU A 35 9.28 11.66 -5.89
CA GLU A 35 10.49 11.05 -6.47
C GLU A 35 11.63 12.07 -6.60
N SER A 36 11.35 13.29 -7.05
CA SER A 36 12.36 14.35 -7.12
C SER A 36 12.92 14.74 -5.75
N THR A 37 12.08 14.71 -4.74
CA THR A 37 12.50 14.96 -3.35
C THR A 37 13.34 13.81 -2.80
N ILE A 38 12.98 12.56 -3.09
CA ILE A 38 13.77 11.38 -2.72
C ILE A 38 15.15 11.47 -3.37
N ALA A 39 15.24 11.77 -4.66
CA ALA A 39 16.50 11.91 -5.38
C ALA A 39 17.38 13.02 -4.77
N GLY A 40 16.80 14.16 -4.40
CA GLY A 40 17.53 15.23 -3.72
C GLY A 40 18.10 14.81 -2.36
N ILE A 41 17.41 13.93 -1.63
CA ILE A 41 17.89 13.39 -0.36
C ILE A 41 18.97 12.32 -0.59
N GLU A 42 18.82 11.48 -1.63
CA GLU A 42 19.85 10.51 -2.04
C GLU A 42 21.19 11.21 -2.33
N ASP A 43 21.15 12.34 -3.02
CA ASP A 43 22.35 13.16 -3.29
C ASP A 43 22.97 13.70 -1.98
N LYS A 44 22.15 14.15 -1.02
CA LYS A 44 22.62 14.62 0.28
C LYS A 44 23.25 13.50 1.13
N LEU A 45 22.78 12.25 0.99
CA LEU A 45 23.36 11.08 1.65
C LEU A 45 24.76 10.77 1.12
N GLY A 46 25.07 11.09 -0.12
CA GLY A 46 26.41 11.03 -0.71
C GLY A 46 27.07 9.65 -0.49
N LEU A 47 28.28 9.66 0.09
CA LEU A 47 29.06 8.45 0.39
C LEU A 47 28.81 7.87 1.79
N ALA A 48 27.92 8.46 2.57
CA ALA A 48 27.62 8.00 3.92
C ALA A 48 26.91 6.63 3.92
N VAL A 49 26.26 6.29 2.82
CA VAL A 49 25.47 5.07 2.62
C VAL A 49 25.82 4.43 1.28
N ALA A 50 25.79 3.08 1.23
CA ALA A 50 26.00 2.36 -0.02
C ALA A 50 24.93 2.70 -1.05
N GLU A 51 25.31 2.79 -2.33
CA GLU A 51 24.44 3.22 -3.44
C GLU A 51 23.11 2.49 -3.49
N ASN A 52 23.14 1.17 -3.31
CA ASN A 52 21.95 0.30 -3.30
C ASN A 52 21.02 0.49 -2.08
N GLN A 53 21.42 1.29 -1.12
CA GLN A 53 20.64 1.56 0.11
C GLN A 53 20.20 3.01 0.23
N LYS A 54 20.72 3.92 -0.60
CA LYS A 54 20.41 5.35 -0.53
C LYS A 54 18.92 5.62 -0.57
N ARG A 55 18.22 5.01 -1.52
CA ARG A 55 16.77 5.16 -1.68
C ARG A 55 15.99 4.73 -0.43
N PHE A 56 16.38 3.61 0.19
CA PHE A 56 15.77 3.15 1.43
C PHE A 56 15.94 4.18 2.56
N PHE A 57 17.16 4.68 2.74
CA PHE A 57 17.43 5.68 3.77
C PHE A 57 16.77 7.03 3.48
N ALA A 58 16.70 7.45 2.23
CA ALA A 58 16.02 8.68 1.83
C ALA A 58 14.52 8.63 2.16
N ILE A 59 13.85 7.54 1.81
CA ILE A 59 12.43 7.34 2.14
C ILE A 59 12.23 7.30 3.66
N LYS A 60 13.09 6.61 4.40
CA LYS A 60 12.99 6.52 5.86
C LYS A 60 13.23 7.86 6.57
N LEU A 61 14.09 8.71 6.02
CA LEU A 61 14.27 10.07 6.52
C LEU A 61 13.01 10.93 6.29
N LEU A 62 12.36 10.79 5.14
CA LEU A 62 11.07 11.44 4.86
C LEU A 62 9.95 10.94 5.80
N GLU A 63 9.93 9.66 6.14
CA GLU A 63 9.00 9.07 7.11
C GLU A 63 9.31 9.48 8.56
N ARG A 64 10.36 10.28 8.81
CA ARG A 64 10.81 10.68 10.15
C ARG A 64 11.04 9.49 11.09
N ASP A 65 11.51 8.35 10.56
CA ASP A 65 11.79 7.18 11.37
C ASP A 65 12.95 7.44 12.33
N SER A 66 12.64 7.50 13.63
CA SER A 66 13.61 7.80 14.69
C SER A 66 14.79 6.83 14.75
N LYS A 67 14.58 5.57 14.36
CA LYS A 67 15.63 4.54 14.36
C LYS A 67 16.70 4.80 13.30
N ILE A 68 16.33 5.46 12.21
CA ILE A 68 17.27 5.78 11.13
C ILE A 68 18.27 6.84 11.57
N SER A 69 17.82 7.84 12.35
CA SER A 69 18.72 8.84 12.91
C SER A 69 19.77 8.26 13.87
N GLU A 70 19.47 7.13 14.53
CA GLU A 70 20.41 6.40 15.38
C GLU A 70 21.42 5.58 14.55
N VAL A 71 20.99 5.03 13.41
CA VAL A 71 21.85 4.22 12.53
C VAL A 71 22.77 5.10 11.70
N LEU A 72 22.26 6.22 11.19
CA LEU A 72 23.05 7.20 10.43
C LEU A 72 23.77 8.13 11.40
N LYS A 73 25.07 7.86 11.65
CA LYS A 73 25.93 8.71 12.52
C LYS A 73 25.98 10.17 12.11
N SER A 74 25.64 10.48 10.87
CA SER A 74 25.57 11.84 10.30
C SER A 74 24.40 11.88 9.31
N ALA A 75 23.18 11.95 9.84
CA ALA A 75 22.00 12.15 9.01
C ALA A 75 22.01 13.55 8.42
N PRO A 76 21.77 13.71 7.09
CA PRO A 76 21.61 15.03 6.50
C PRO A 76 20.33 15.70 7.03
N ASN A 77 20.35 17.03 7.11
CA ASN A 77 19.13 17.76 7.42
C ASN A 77 18.21 17.75 6.18
N VAL A 78 16.99 17.23 6.38
CA VAL A 78 15.94 17.07 5.37
C VAL A 78 14.66 17.84 5.73
N ASP A 79 14.68 18.69 6.77
CA ASP A 79 13.51 19.41 7.24
C ASP A 79 12.90 20.34 6.19
N ALA A 80 13.72 20.88 5.30
CA ALA A 80 13.26 21.75 4.22
C ALA A 80 12.46 20.97 3.17
N GLU A 81 12.92 19.79 2.81
CA GLU A 81 12.25 18.89 1.86
C GLU A 81 10.95 18.36 2.44
N ILE A 82 10.98 17.95 3.70
CA ILE A 82 9.79 17.51 4.45
C ILE A 82 8.75 18.62 4.44
N LYS A 83 9.12 19.83 4.87
CA LYS A 83 8.21 20.95 4.92
C LYS A 83 7.62 21.31 3.55
N ALA A 84 8.43 21.27 2.50
CA ALA A 84 7.96 21.55 1.15
C ALA A 84 6.89 20.55 0.66
N LEU A 85 7.02 19.27 1.02
CA LEU A 85 6.01 18.25 0.73
C LEU A 85 4.76 18.44 1.60
N GLU A 86 4.93 18.65 2.90
CA GLU A 86 3.82 18.87 3.84
C GLU A 86 2.99 20.09 3.44
N ASP A 87 3.64 21.22 3.08
CA ASP A 87 2.95 22.43 2.62
C ASP A 87 2.22 22.21 1.28
N LYS A 88 2.71 21.31 0.43
CA LYS A 88 2.09 21.03 -0.88
C LYS A 88 0.89 20.09 -0.78
N TYR A 89 0.98 19.06 0.06
CA TYR A 89 -0.04 18.03 0.19
C TYR A 89 -1.02 18.28 1.33
N ASP A 90 -0.75 19.27 2.18
CA ASP A 90 -1.51 19.61 3.40
C ASP A 90 -1.66 18.39 4.33
N ASP A 91 -0.60 17.54 4.39
CA ASP A 91 -0.54 16.31 5.18
C ASP A 91 0.90 16.04 5.64
N ASP A 92 1.08 15.16 6.62
CA ASP A 92 2.42 14.76 7.07
C ASP A 92 3.11 13.81 6.09
N THR A 93 4.44 13.86 6.02
CA THR A 93 5.20 13.07 5.04
C THR A 93 5.06 11.57 5.21
N GLU A 94 4.83 11.05 6.43
CA GLU A 94 4.56 9.63 6.67
C GLU A 94 3.26 9.20 5.98
N SER A 95 2.19 10.00 6.11
CA SER A 95 0.91 9.77 5.43
C SER A 95 1.04 9.88 3.92
N ILE A 96 1.76 10.88 3.41
CA ILE A 96 2.01 11.07 1.97
C ILE A 96 2.69 9.82 1.39
N ILE A 97 3.81 9.37 1.95
CA ILE A 97 4.54 8.18 1.49
C ILE A 97 3.67 6.92 1.58
N THR A 98 2.91 6.78 2.65
CA THR A 98 2.00 5.64 2.84
C THR A 98 0.89 5.64 1.80
N ASN A 99 0.27 6.79 1.52
CA ASN A 99 -0.78 6.93 0.51
C ASN A 99 -0.26 6.59 -0.90
N GLU A 100 0.90 7.10 -1.27
CA GLU A 100 1.56 6.79 -2.54
C GLU A 100 1.82 5.28 -2.71
N ARG A 101 2.30 4.61 -1.65
CA ARG A 101 2.45 3.15 -1.65
C ARG A 101 1.12 2.42 -1.88
N TYR A 102 0.05 2.87 -1.24
CA TYR A 102 -1.28 2.28 -1.43
C TYR A 102 -1.82 2.52 -2.84
N GLN A 103 -1.58 3.68 -3.43
CA GLN A 103 -1.97 3.97 -4.82
C GLN A 103 -1.23 3.03 -5.78
N TYR A 104 0.08 2.87 -5.61
CA TYR A 104 0.88 1.95 -6.41
C TYR A 104 0.40 0.50 -6.27
N ILE A 105 0.23 0.01 -5.05
CA ILE A 105 -0.30 -1.34 -4.78
C ILE A 105 -1.68 -1.52 -5.43
N SER A 106 -2.57 -0.54 -5.32
CA SER A 106 -3.92 -0.59 -5.89
C SER A 106 -3.90 -0.66 -7.41
N SER A 107 -2.96 0.04 -8.06
CA SER A 107 -2.79 0.00 -9.51
C SER A 107 -2.37 -1.39 -10.01
N ILE A 108 -1.51 -2.08 -9.25
CA ILE A 108 -1.00 -3.41 -9.60
C ILE A 108 -2.04 -4.50 -9.28
N ILE A 109 -2.72 -4.41 -8.14
CA ILE A 109 -3.71 -5.42 -7.73
C ILE A 109 -4.77 -5.63 -8.81
N GLY A 110 -5.21 -4.56 -9.48
CA GLY A 110 -6.20 -4.65 -10.56
C GLY A 110 -5.76 -5.56 -11.72
N SER A 111 -4.46 -5.59 -12.02
CA SER A 111 -3.88 -6.42 -13.08
C SER A 111 -3.54 -7.85 -12.61
N CYS A 112 -3.11 -7.99 -11.37
CA CYS A 112 -2.63 -9.26 -10.80
C CYS A 112 -3.74 -10.14 -10.22
N VAL A 113 -4.77 -9.54 -9.62
CA VAL A 113 -5.85 -10.26 -8.95
C VAL A 113 -7.04 -10.46 -9.88
N LYS A 114 -7.13 -11.60 -10.53
CA LYS A 114 -8.36 -12.06 -11.16
C LYS A 114 -9.30 -12.55 -10.06
N LYS A 115 -10.31 -11.76 -9.69
CA LYS A 115 -11.36 -12.22 -8.78
C LYS A 115 -12.08 -13.42 -9.42
N ALA A 116 -11.76 -14.63 -8.98
CA ALA A 116 -12.36 -15.87 -9.46
C ALA A 116 -13.89 -15.93 -9.24
N ARG A 117 -14.43 -15.00 -8.45
CA ARG A 117 -15.86 -14.89 -8.12
C ARG A 117 -16.46 -13.51 -8.45
N ALA A 118 -15.87 -12.77 -9.39
CA ALA A 118 -16.49 -11.54 -9.86
C ALA A 118 -17.87 -11.88 -10.48
N GLY A 119 -18.94 -11.54 -9.79
CA GLY A 119 -20.32 -11.73 -10.24
C GLY A 119 -21.10 -12.88 -9.60
N LYS A 120 -20.52 -13.71 -8.71
CA LYS A 120 -21.32 -14.65 -7.91
C LYS A 120 -21.60 -14.05 -6.53
N GLU A 121 -22.83 -13.61 -6.34
CA GLU A 121 -23.29 -13.23 -4.99
C GLU A 121 -23.15 -14.43 -4.05
N THR A 122 -22.49 -14.21 -2.92
CA THR A 122 -22.41 -15.26 -1.88
C THR A 122 -23.77 -15.44 -1.22
N VAL A 123 -23.98 -16.59 -0.55
CA VAL A 123 -25.21 -16.81 0.21
C VAL A 123 -25.37 -15.72 1.29
N SER A 124 -24.26 -15.26 1.88
CA SER A 124 -24.25 -14.14 2.83
C SER A 124 -24.76 -12.85 2.22
N ASP A 125 -24.34 -12.51 0.99
CA ASP A 125 -24.80 -11.29 0.30
C ASP A 125 -26.30 -11.32 0.04
N LYS A 126 -26.85 -12.49 -0.27
CA LYS A 126 -28.30 -12.66 -0.46
C LYS A 126 -29.08 -12.53 0.85
N ILE A 127 -28.56 -13.11 1.92
CA ILE A 127 -29.17 -12.98 3.25
C ILE A 127 -29.13 -11.53 3.69
N ASP A 128 -27.98 -10.86 3.52
CA ASP A 128 -27.80 -9.46 3.87
C ASP A 128 -28.79 -8.56 3.10
N LYS A 129 -28.96 -8.76 1.80
CA LYS A 129 -29.98 -8.05 1.00
C LYS A 129 -31.41 -8.20 1.52
N ILE A 130 -31.74 -9.38 2.07
CA ILE A 130 -33.08 -9.64 2.62
C ILE A 130 -33.23 -8.98 3.99
N VAL A 131 -32.23 -9.13 4.86
CA VAL A 131 -32.27 -8.60 6.24
C VAL A 131 -32.14 -7.08 6.27
N THR A 132 -31.33 -6.52 5.39
CA THR A 132 -31.11 -5.07 5.30
C THR A 132 -32.20 -4.34 4.49
N ASN A 133 -33.09 -5.09 3.83
CA ASN A 133 -34.18 -4.48 3.09
C ASN A 133 -35.19 -3.82 4.05
N ARG A 134 -35.30 -2.48 3.94
CA ARG A 134 -36.15 -1.64 4.79
C ARG A 134 -37.62 -2.12 4.89
N PHE A 135 -38.15 -2.68 3.82
CA PHE A 135 -39.53 -3.15 3.77
C PHE A 135 -39.71 -4.57 4.35
N LEU A 136 -38.67 -5.42 4.26
CA LEU A 136 -38.68 -6.78 4.77
C LEU A 136 -38.29 -6.86 6.25
N ALA A 137 -37.52 -5.91 6.74
CA ALA A 137 -37.08 -5.88 8.13
C ALA A 137 -38.25 -5.81 9.12
N LEU A 138 -39.30 -5.02 8.82
CA LEU A 138 -40.49 -4.89 9.69
C LEU A 138 -41.28 -6.19 9.85
N PRO A 139 -41.70 -6.90 8.76
CA PRO A 139 -42.41 -8.16 8.92
C PRO A 139 -41.54 -9.27 9.52
N ILE A 140 -40.24 -9.31 9.23
CA ILE A 140 -39.32 -10.29 9.85
C ILE A 140 -39.23 -10.03 11.35
N PHE A 141 -39.09 -8.77 11.77
CA PHE A 141 -39.08 -8.40 13.17
C PHE A 141 -40.37 -8.80 13.89
N ALA A 142 -41.53 -8.50 13.28
CA ALA A 142 -42.82 -8.85 13.84
C ALA A 142 -42.99 -10.39 14.00
N LEU A 143 -42.49 -11.18 13.03
CA LEU A 143 -42.52 -12.64 13.08
C LEU A 143 -41.62 -13.18 14.20
N ILE A 144 -40.42 -12.63 14.37
CA ILE A 144 -39.51 -13.02 15.44
C ILE A 144 -40.14 -12.68 16.81
N MET A 145 -40.71 -11.48 16.96
CA MET A 145 -41.36 -11.08 18.20
C MET A 145 -42.55 -11.96 18.51
N TRP A 146 -43.37 -12.30 17.51
CA TRP A 146 -44.48 -13.24 17.70
C TRP A 146 -44.01 -14.61 18.14
N ALA A 147 -42.94 -15.16 17.53
CA ALA A 147 -42.37 -16.45 17.89
C ALA A 147 -41.75 -16.48 19.30
N VAL A 148 -41.25 -15.35 19.80
CA VAL A 148 -40.68 -15.26 21.16
C VAL A 148 -41.76 -15.13 22.22
N TYR A 149 -42.92 -14.49 21.91
CA TYR A 149 -43.99 -14.28 22.88
C TYR A 149 -45.09 -15.36 22.90
N TYR A 150 -45.16 -16.24 21.87
CA TYR A 150 -46.10 -17.34 21.78
C TYR A 150 -45.50 -18.65 22.31
#